data_b1ae4046ea037c046e55e79c82f168a3
#
_entry.id   b1ae4046ea037c046e55e79c82f168a3
#
_cell.length_a   1.000
_cell.length_b   1.000
_cell.length_c   1.000
_cell.angle_alpha   90.00
_cell.angle_beta   90.00
_cell.angle_gamma   90.00
#
_symmetry.space_group_name_H-M   'P 1'
#
loop_
_entity.id
_entity.type
_entity.pdbx_description
1 polymer ?
#
loop_
_entity_poly.entity_id
_entity_poly.type
_entity_poly.pdbx_seq_one_letter_code
_entity_poly.pdbx_strand_id
1 'polypeptide(L)'
;MKVHVDDEGRLERINKGIDPATAHGEYIGVALIEPTGAQALAAALEATWRRDPSLYYEDGFQELADRGGVIGVAPIGEVDWVEVDDASDLAKAREVACRC
;
A
#
# COMPACT_ATOMS: atom_id res chain seq x y z
N MET A 1 -5.47 2.75 0.03
CA MET A 1 -4.75 2.27 1.25
C MET A 1 -3.83 3.36 1.77
N LYS A 2 -4.14 3.86 2.94
CA LYS A 2 -3.32 4.89 3.59
C LYS A 2 -2.23 4.25 4.44
N VAL A 3 -1.14 4.97 4.65
CA VAL A 3 0.02 4.44 5.37
C VAL A 3 0.46 5.36 6.50
N HIS A 4 0.96 4.75 7.57
CA HIS A 4 1.80 5.41 8.56
C HIS A 4 3.21 4.84 8.44
N VAL A 5 4.20 5.71 8.52
CA VAL A 5 5.61 5.33 8.51
C VAL A 5 6.26 5.75 9.82
N ASP A 6 7.33 5.05 10.20
CA ASP A 6 8.11 5.40 11.37
C ASP A 6 9.14 6.49 11.05
N ASP A 7 9.94 6.88 12.05
CA ASP A 7 10.96 7.93 11.91
C ASP A 7 12.06 7.56 10.91
N GLU A 8 12.19 6.29 10.58
CA GLU A 8 13.19 5.80 9.61
C GLU A 8 12.61 5.58 8.21
N GLY A 9 11.34 5.94 8.00
CA GLY A 9 10.66 5.80 6.70
C GLY A 9 10.20 4.38 6.41
N ARG A 10 10.08 3.53 7.44
CA ARG A 10 9.59 2.16 7.28
C ARG A 10 8.10 2.10 7.53
N LEU A 11 7.42 1.19 6.81
CA LEU A 11 5.99 0.99 6.97
C LEU A 11 5.67 0.50 8.37
N GLU A 12 4.77 1.22 9.04
CA GLU A 12 4.24 0.90 10.37
C GLU A 12 2.83 0.37 10.27
N ARG A 13 1.98 1.06 9.50
CA ARG A 13 0.58 0.66 9.26
C ARG A 13 0.17 0.95 7.83
N ILE A 14 -0.63 0.05 7.28
CA ILE A 14 -1.29 0.22 6.00
C ILE A 14 -2.74 -0.26 6.14
N ASN A 15 -3.70 0.64 5.92
CA ASN A 15 -5.12 0.32 6.08
C ASN A 15 -6.00 1.41 5.45
N LYS A 16 -7.17 1.03 4.97
CA LYS A 16 -8.16 1.97 4.46
C LYS A 16 -8.76 2.84 5.55
N GLY A 17 -8.82 2.32 6.78
CA GLY A 17 -9.45 2.99 7.92
C GLY A 17 -8.58 4.03 8.61
N ILE A 18 -7.34 4.23 8.18
CA ILE A 18 -6.48 5.26 8.75
C ILE A 18 -7.10 6.64 8.47
N ASP A 19 -7.15 7.49 9.50
CA ASP A 19 -7.63 8.86 9.35
C ASP A 19 -6.75 9.61 8.34
N PRO A 20 -7.34 10.17 7.28
CA PRO A 20 -6.58 10.94 6.28
C PRO A 20 -5.77 12.08 6.88
N ALA A 21 -6.23 12.67 7.98
CA ALA A 21 -5.54 13.77 8.64
C ALA A 21 -4.23 13.33 9.31
N THR A 22 -4.10 12.05 9.66
CA THR A 22 -2.90 11.50 10.30
C THR A 22 -2.04 10.67 9.36
N ALA A 23 -2.54 10.33 8.18
CA ALA A 23 -1.82 9.50 7.21
C ALA A 23 -0.57 10.23 6.68
N HIS A 24 0.54 9.50 6.59
CA HIS A 24 1.77 10.03 5.99
C HIS A 24 1.73 9.98 4.47
N GLY A 25 0.89 9.13 3.89
CA GLY A 25 0.74 9.02 2.46
C GLY A 25 -0.26 7.95 2.07
N GLU A 26 -0.32 7.65 0.80
CA GLU A 26 -1.20 6.64 0.25
C GLU A 26 -0.42 5.69 -0.65
N TYR A 27 -0.67 4.40 -0.49
CA TYR A 27 -0.07 3.37 -1.34
C TYR A 27 -0.78 3.35 -2.69
N ILE A 28 -0.04 3.48 -3.77
CA ILE A 28 -0.58 3.59 -5.13
C ILE A 28 -0.52 2.30 -5.94
N GLY A 29 -0.20 1.17 -5.29
CA GLY A 29 -0.26 -0.13 -5.94
C GLY A 29 1.03 -0.61 -6.57
N VAL A 30 2.16 0.04 -6.31
CA VAL A 30 3.47 -0.37 -6.84
C VAL A 30 4.40 -0.74 -5.68
N ALA A 31 4.92 -1.96 -5.73
CA ALA A 31 5.87 -2.45 -4.74
C ALA A 31 7.00 -3.21 -5.43
N LEU A 32 8.23 -2.97 -5.00
CA LEU A 32 9.39 -3.73 -5.42
C LEU A 32 9.78 -4.69 -4.31
N ILE A 33 9.83 -5.97 -4.62
CA ILE A 33 10.16 -7.02 -3.66
C ILE A 33 11.54 -7.57 -4.00
N GLU A 34 12.50 -7.38 -3.09
CA GLU A 34 13.81 -7.95 -3.27
C GLU A 34 13.80 -9.48 -3.01
N PRO A 35 14.64 -10.25 -3.71
CA PRO A 35 14.66 -11.71 -3.52
C PRO A 35 14.84 -12.16 -2.08
N THR A 36 15.62 -11.42 -1.29
CA THR A 36 15.88 -11.73 0.12
C THR A 36 14.65 -11.55 1.01
N GLY A 37 13.69 -10.75 0.59
CA GLY A 37 12.45 -10.51 1.32
C GLY A 37 11.25 -11.33 0.82
N ALA A 38 11.37 -11.99 -0.32
CA ALA A 38 10.24 -12.63 -0.98
C ALA A 38 9.62 -13.75 -0.15
N GLN A 39 10.44 -14.56 0.52
CA GLN A 39 9.96 -15.69 1.30
C GLN A 39 9.18 -15.25 2.54
N ALA A 40 9.67 -14.25 3.25
CA ALA A 40 8.98 -13.68 4.41
C ALA A 40 7.65 -13.04 4.01
N LEU A 41 7.63 -12.33 2.89
CA LEU A 41 6.40 -11.75 2.36
C LEU A 41 5.40 -12.82 1.95
N ALA A 42 5.84 -13.87 1.29
CA ALA A 42 4.96 -14.98 0.90
C ALA A 42 4.32 -15.63 2.13
N ALA A 43 5.10 -15.84 3.19
CA ALA A 43 4.57 -16.40 4.45
C ALA A 43 3.54 -15.46 5.10
N ALA A 44 3.78 -14.16 5.09
CA ALA A 44 2.85 -13.17 5.63
C ALA A 44 1.55 -13.11 4.82
N LEU A 45 1.64 -13.16 3.51
CA LEU A 45 0.47 -13.19 2.62
C LEU A 45 -0.35 -14.47 2.83
N GLU A 46 0.31 -15.61 2.96
CA GLU A 46 -0.38 -16.87 3.22
C GLU A 46 -1.12 -16.85 4.56
N ALA A 47 -0.47 -16.37 5.62
CA ALA A 47 -1.09 -16.24 6.93
C ALA A 47 -2.31 -15.31 6.90
N THR A 48 -2.21 -14.21 6.15
CA THR A 48 -3.31 -13.25 5.98
C THR A 48 -4.50 -13.91 5.27
N TRP A 49 -4.24 -14.57 4.16
CA TRP A 49 -5.27 -15.27 3.39
C TRP A 49 -5.94 -16.39 4.19
N ARG A 50 -5.17 -17.15 4.94
CA ARG A 50 -5.70 -18.24 5.79
C ARG A 50 -6.56 -17.70 6.94
N ARG A 51 -6.21 -16.51 7.46
CA ARG A 51 -6.99 -15.89 8.53
C ARG A 51 -8.34 -15.40 8.01
N ASP A 52 -8.35 -14.75 6.85
CA ASP A 52 -9.56 -14.21 6.24
C ASP A 52 -9.32 -13.97 4.74
N PRO A 53 -9.92 -14.80 3.85
CA PRO A 53 -9.74 -14.64 2.42
C PRO A 53 -10.31 -13.35 1.84
N SER A 54 -11.12 -12.62 2.58
CA SER A 54 -11.69 -11.34 2.14
C SER A 54 -10.76 -10.16 2.33
N LEU A 55 -9.63 -10.35 3.02
CA LEU A 55 -8.64 -9.32 3.23
C LEU A 55 -7.90 -8.99 1.92
N TYR A 56 -7.34 -7.80 1.88
CA TYR A 56 -6.54 -7.34 0.75
C TYR A 56 -5.09 -7.81 0.87
N TYR A 57 -4.33 -7.81 -0.24
CA TYR A 57 -2.91 -8.18 -0.17
C TYR A 57 -2.09 -7.19 0.67
N GLU A 58 -2.53 -5.95 0.77
CA GLU A 58 -1.89 -4.94 1.62
C GLU A 58 -1.96 -5.32 3.11
N ASP A 59 -2.95 -6.11 3.50
CA ASP A 59 -3.00 -6.68 4.86
C ASP A 59 -1.85 -7.67 5.08
N GLY A 60 -1.34 -8.28 4.00
CA GLY A 60 -0.13 -9.07 4.03
C GLY A 60 1.12 -8.24 4.32
N PHE A 61 1.19 -7.02 3.78
CA PHE A 61 2.27 -6.08 4.14
C PHE A 61 2.20 -5.71 5.62
N GLN A 62 0.99 -5.49 6.14
CA GLN A 62 0.81 -5.22 7.56
C GLN A 62 1.29 -6.40 8.42
N GLU A 63 0.94 -7.62 8.03
CA GLU A 63 1.37 -8.83 8.73
C GLU A 63 2.89 -8.95 8.73
N LEU A 64 3.54 -8.66 7.60
CA LEU A 64 5.01 -8.66 7.51
C LEU A 64 5.62 -7.62 8.44
N ALA A 65 5.09 -6.42 8.47
CA ALA A 65 5.56 -5.36 9.36
C ALA A 65 5.37 -5.75 10.83
N ASP A 66 4.24 -6.34 11.18
CA ASP A 66 3.94 -6.81 12.55
C ASP A 66 4.89 -7.93 12.99
N ARG A 67 5.41 -8.70 12.06
CA ARG A 67 6.40 -9.75 12.31
C ARG A 67 7.83 -9.21 12.41
N GLY A 68 8.02 -7.90 12.30
CA GLY A 68 9.32 -7.25 12.32
C GLY A 68 10.01 -7.17 10.98
N GLY A 69 9.32 -7.50 9.89
CA GLY A 69 9.84 -7.31 8.53
C GLY A 69 9.98 -5.83 8.20
N VAL A 70 10.95 -5.49 7.38
CA VAL A 70 11.23 -4.10 6.99
C VAL A 70 10.65 -3.83 5.61
N ILE A 71 9.72 -2.87 5.54
CA ILE A 71 9.15 -2.40 4.29
C ILE A 71 9.44 -0.90 4.20
N GLY A 72 10.34 -0.53 3.29
CA GLY A 72 10.64 0.87 3.02
C GLY A 72 9.52 1.53 2.22
N VAL A 73 9.34 2.81 2.40
CA VAL A 73 8.40 3.62 1.64
C VAL A 73 9.17 4.57 0.75
N ALA A 74 8.89 4.55 -0.55
CA ALA A 74 9.53 5.41 -1.53
C ALA A 74 8.53 6.47 -2.00
N PRO A 75 8.65 7.73 -1.53
CA PRO A 75 7.78 8.80 -1.99
C PRO A 75 8.02 9.12 -3.46
N ILE A 76 6.94 9.34 -4.20
CA ILE A 76 7.03 9.72 -5.61
C ILE A 76 6.86 11.23 -5.84
N GLY A 77 6.70 11.99 -4.74
CA GLY A 77 6.49 13.42 -4.81
C GLY A 77 5.08 13.81 -5.22
N GLU A 78 4.92 15.06 -5.59
CA GLU A 78 3.62 15.58 -6.05
C GLU A 78 3.43 15.28 -7.52
N VAL A 79 2.65 14.22 -7.79
CA VAL A 79 2.28 13.83 -9.15
C VAL A 79 0.77 13.62 -9.22
N ASP A 80 0.20 13.86 -10.38
CA ASP A 80 -1.20 13.55 -10.62
C ASP A 80 -1.35 12.04 -10.80
N TRP A 81 -2.24 11.43 -10.02
CA TRP A 81 -2.51 10.00 -10.11
C TRP A 81 -3.98 9.71 -9.78
N VAL A 82 -4.46 8.58 -10.24
CA VAL A 82 -5.80 8.12 -9.94
C VAL A 82 -5.88 6.59 -10.07
N GLU A 83 -6.60 5.95 -9.16
CA GLU A 83 -6.94 4.53 -9.28
C GLU A 83 -8.28 4.40 -9.98
N VAL A 84 -8.38 3.44 -10.89
CA VAL A 84 -9.60 3.21 -11.68
C VAL A 84 -10.21 1.87 -11.27
N ASP A 85 -11.27 1.93 -10.46
CA ASP A 85 -12.03 0.75 -10.01
C ASP A 85 -13.44 0.73 -10.59
N ASP A 86 -13.94 1.87 -11.03
CA ASP A 86 -15.30 2.02 -11.58
C ASP A 86 -15.37 3.11 -12.65
N ALA A 87 -16.56 3.32 -13.21
CA ALA A 87 -16.78 4.30 -14.28
C ALA A 87 -16.53 5.75 -13.81
N SER A 88 -16.82 6.04 -12.56
CA SER A 88 -16.56 7.36 -11.96
C SER A 88 -15.05 7.64 -11.92
N ASP A 89 -14.27 6.66 -11.51
CA ASP A 89 -12.80 6.77 -11.47
C ASP A 89 -12.23 6.92 -12.87
N LEU A 90 -12.81 6.23 -13.85
CA LEU A 90 -12.38 6.37 -15.25
C LEU A 90 -12.59 7.79 -15.76
N ALA A 91 -13.69 8.44 -15.40
CA ALA A 91 -13.94 9.84 -15.76
C ALA A 91 -12.86 10.75 -15.13
N LYS A 92 -12.51 10.53 -13.88
CA LYS A 92 -11.42 11.25 -13.21
C LYS A 92 -10.08 11.02 -13.89
N ALA A 93 -9.79 9.77 -14.29
CA ALA A 93 -8.56 9.43 -14.99
C ALA A 93 -8.45 10.19 -16.33
N ARG A 94 -9.54 10.34 -17.06
CA ARG A 94 -9.57 11.12 -18.30
C ARG A 94 -9.24 12.59 -18.06
N GLU A 95 -9.76 13.17 -16.96
CA GLU A 95 -9.45 14.55 -16.60
C GLU A 95 -7.97 14.72 -16.27
N VAL A 96 -7.40 13.78 -15.49
CA VAL A 96 -5.96 13.78 -15.17
C VAL A 96 -5.12 13.68 -16.43
N ALA A 97 -5.46 12.77 -17.33
CA ALA A 97 -4.76 12.58 -18.60
C ALA A 97 -4.78 13.85 -19.46
N CYS A 98 -5.89 14.60 -19.45
CA CYS A 98 -5.99 15.86 -20.20
C CYS A 98 -5.12 16.96 -19.64
N ARG A 99 -4.70 16.89 -18.36
CA ARG A 99 -3.80 17.86 -17.73
C ARG A 99 -2.32 17.53 -17.98
N CYS A 100 -2.04 16.34 -18.38
CA CYS A 100 -0.70 15.89 -18.73
C CYS A 100 -0.42 16.16 -20.20
#